data_abb1f02683c1d217cd5caa93b333ebd3
#
_entry.id   abb1f02683c1d217cd5caa93b333ebd3
#
_cell.length_a   1.000
_cell.length_b   1.000
_cell.length_c   1.000
_cell.angle_alpha   90.00
_cell.angle_beta   90.00
_cell.angle_gamma   90.00
#
_symmetry.space_group_name_H-M   'P 1'
#
loop_
_entity.id
_entity.type
_entity.pdbx_description
1 polymer ?
#
loop_
_entity_poly.entity_id
_entity_poly.type
_entity_poly.pdbx_seq_one_letter_code
_entity_poly.pdbx_strand_id
1 'polypeptide(L)' 'MNMKKKTSIMLTDQDKKLLELLAKKEVRSQTKELEYLIRQRAEELGLKIKEQ' A
#
# COMPACT_ATOMS: atom_id res chain seq x y z
N MET A 1 14.89 -12.46 -14.19
CA MET A 1 14.00 -12.70 -13.32
C MET A 1 13.73 -11.66 -12.36
N ASN A 2 12.52 -11.35 -12.24
CA ASN A 2 12.16 -10.29 -11.45
C ASN A 2 11.69 -10.71 -10.16
N MET A 3 12.43 -10.41 -9.14
CA MET A 3 12.06 -10.79 -7.89
C MET A 3 11.66 -9.64 -7.07
N LYS A 4 10.48 -9.67 -6.56
CA LYS A 4 10.05 -8.66 -5.66
C LYS A 4 10.71 -8.89 -4.34
N LYS A 5 11.29 -7.86 -3.79
CA LYS A 5 11.81 -7.95 -2.48
C LYS A 5 10.69 -7.93 -1.50
N LYS A 6 10.75 -8.81 -0.52
CA LYS A 6 9.77 -8.79 0.53
C LYS A 6 10.13 -7.69 1.49
N THR A 7 9.15 -6.88 1.79
CA THR A 7 9.36 -5.78 2.71
C THR A 7 8.44 -5.96 3.88
N SER A 8 8.99 -5.89 5.07
CA SER A 8 8.18 -5.96 6.27
C SER A 8 7.86 -4.55 6.72
N ILE A 9 6.61 -4.31 6.96
CA ILE A 9 6.18 -3.01 7.43
C ILE A 9 5.57 -3.19 8.80
N MET A 10 6.04 -2.40 9.75
CA MET A 10 5.49 -2.45 11.08
C MET A 10 4.52 -1.31 11.26
N LEU A 11 3.30 -1.66 11.56
CA LEU A 11 2.26 -0.68 11.78
C LEU A 11 1.80 -0.76 13.22
N THR A 12 1.28 0.34 13.73
CA THR A 12 0.67 0.31 15.05
C THR A 12 -0.60 -0.52 14.96
N ASP A 13 -1.08 -0.98 16.09
CA ASP A 13 -2.31 -1.76 16.11
C ASP A 13 -3.46 -0.99 15.52
N GLN A 14 -3.52 0.28 15.79
CA GLN A 14 -4.59 1.13 15.28
C GLN A 14 -4.52 1.24 13.77
N ASP A 15 -3.34 1.48 13.24
CA ASP A 15 -3.17 1.61 11.79
C ASP A 15 -3.45 0.30 11.09
N LYS A 16 -3.05 -0.80 11.71
CA LYS A 16 -3.28 -2.10 11.14
C LYS A 16 -4.78 -2.38 11.06
N LYS A 17 -5.50 -2.00 12.10
CA LYS A 17 -6.93 -2.19 12.12
C LYS A 17 -7.61 -1.35 11.04
N LEU A 18 -7.16 -0.12 10.88
CA LEU A 18 -7.71 0.74 9.86
C LEU A 18 -7.44 0.20 8.47
N LEU A 19 -6.26 -0.33 8.25
CA LEU A 19 -5.93 -0.92 6.97
C LEU A 19 -6.85 -2.11 6.67
N GLU A 20 -7.09 -2.91 7.68
CA GLU A 20 -7.98 -4.05 7.54
C GLU A 20 -9.38 -3.62 7.15
N LEU A 21 -9.89 -2.60 7.83
CA LEU A 21 -11.23 -2.10 7.56
C LEU A 21 -11.33 -1.48 6.17
N LEU A 22 -10.30 -0.74 5.79
CA LEU A 22 -10.27 -0.14 4.47
C LEU A 22 -10.24 -1.20 3.37
N ALA A 23 -9.45 -2.24 3.58
CA ALA A 23 -9.36 -3.30 2.59
C ALA A 23 -10.71 -3.98 2.40
N LYS A 24 -11.41 -4.20 3.49
CA LYS A 24 -12.72 -4.81 3.42
C LYS A 24 -13.71 -3.90 2.71
N LYS A 25 -13.67 -2.63 3.06
CA LYS A 25 -14.60 -1.67 2.50
C LYS A 25 -14.41 -1.56 1.00
N GLU A 26 -13.17 -1.59 0.54
CA GLU A 26 -12.87 -1.45 -0.86
C GLU A 26 -12.67 -2.77 -1.58
N VAL A 27 -12.95 -3.86 -0.90
CA VAL A 27 -12.86 -5.20 -1.46
C VAL A 27 -11.50 -5.46 -2.08
N ARG A 28 -10.48 -5.29 -1.27
CA ARG A 28 -9.10 -5.55 -1.69
C ARG A 28 -8.41 -6.28 -0.58
N SER A 29 -7.28 -6.92 -0.91
CA SER A 29 -6.46 -7.48 0.14
C SER A 29 -5.75 -6.32 0.84
N GLN A 30 -5.24 -6.57 2.02
CA GLN A 30 -4.54 -5.51 2.75
C GLN A 30 -3.30 -5.04 2.00
N THR A 31 -2.59 -5.96 1.35
CA THR A 31 -1.44 -5.59 0.57
C THR A 31 -1.81 -4.70 -0.61
N LYS A 32 -2.88 -5.06 -1.30
CA LYS A 32 -3.32 -4.26 -2.43
C LYS A 32 -3.83 -2.90 -1.99
N GLU A 33 -4.48 -2.87 -0.83
CA GLU A 33 -4.97 -1.61 -0.30
C GLU A 33 -3.80 -0.69 0.01
N LEU A 34 -2.76 -1.24 0.61
CA LEU A 34 -1.59 -0.45 0.94
C LEU A 34 -0.92 0.09 -0.31
N GLU A 35 -0.79 -0.74 -1.35
CA GLU A 35 -0.22 -0.30 -2.62
C GLU A 35 -1.04 0.83 -3.24
N TYR A 36 -2.35 0.68 -3.16
CA TYR A 36 -3.23 1.68 -3.71
C TYR A 36 -3.05 3.03 -3.01
N LEU A 37 -3.00 3.00 -1.69
CA LEU A 37 -2.86 4.23 -0.92
C LEU A 37 -1.52 4.90 -1.18
N ILE A 38 -0.47 4.11 -1.30
CA ILE A 38 0.84 4.66 -1.58
C ILE A 38 0.86 5.35 -2.93
N ARG A 39 0.31 4.70 -3.94
CA ARG A 39 0.27 5.27 -5.28
C ARG A 39 -0.60 6.51 -5.36
N GLN A 40 -1.72 6.46 -4.66
CA GLN A 40 -2.62 7.59 -4.66
C GLN A 40 -1.95 8.82 -4.05
N ARG A 41 -1.28 8.61 -2.93
CA ARG A 41 -0.62 9.73 -2.28
C ARG A 41 0.52 10.28 -3.12
N ALA A 42 1.28 9.38 -3.74
CA ALA A 42 2.37 9.80 -4.60
C ALA A 42 1.85 10.63 -5.76
N GLU A 43 0.72 10.22 -6.32
CA GLU A 43 0.14 10.93 -7.41
C GLU A 43 -0.31 12.33 -7.01
N GLU A 44 -0.88 12.45 -5.83
CA GLU A 44 -1.30 13.73 -5.32
C GLU A 44 -0.13 14.70 -5.18
N LEU A 45 1.03 14.17 -4.86
CA LEU A 45 2.22 14.98 -4.68
C LEU A 45 3.06 15.11 -5.95
N GLY A 46 2.60 14.50 -7.02
CA GLY A 46 3.32 14.60 -8.28
C GLY A 46 4.60 13.80 -8.32
N LEU A 47 4.71 12.77 -7.50
CA LEU A 47 5.90 11.96 -7.46
C LEU A 47 5.82 10.85 -8.49
N LYS A 48 6.87 10.66 -9.23
CA LYS A 48 6.92 9.59 -10.21
C LYS A 48 8.23 8.85 -10.12
N ILE A 49 8.15 7.56 -10.30
CA ILE A 49 9.33 6.74 -10.32
C ILE A 49 9.53 6.23 -11.71
N LYS A 50 10.76 6.39 -12.21
CA LYS A 50 11.06 5.85 -13.51
C LYS A 50 11.25 4.39 -13.39
N GLU A 51 10.53 3.64 -14.15
CA GLU A 51 10.68 2.20 -14.12
C GLU A 51 11.48 1.73 -15.27
N GLN A 52 12.18 0.67 -15.05
CA GLN A 52 13.03 0.15 -16.09
C GLN A 52 12.33 -0.90 -16.86
#